data_26b9ee5f2435c068f2023d6577480872
#
_entry.id   26b9ee5f2435c068f2023d6577480872
#
_cell.length_a   1.000
_cell.length_b   1.000
_cell.length_c   1.000
_cell.angle_alpha   90.00
_cell.angle_beta   90.00
_cell.angle_gamma   90.00
#
_symmetry.space_group_name_H-M   'P 1'
#
loop_
_entity.id
_entity.type
_entity.pdbx_description
1 polymer ?
#
loop_
_entity_poly.entity_id
_entity_poly.type
_entity_poly.pdbx_seq_one_letter_code
_entity_poly.pdbx_strand_id
1 'polypeptide(L)'
;MKINNFAKILLLFIFCISCSKEKLVKNEIKEKSLDLQVYAAYEEGLKSLEEGDVLFAAKKFNEAEILFPQSIWAPKSALMAAYSYYIEDYYDDSIAELERFVKIYSKHENLDYAYYLLATCYYEKIVDEKKDLQSIIKAKNSFEFLIKKYPNTEYAVDAEFKINLINDLLASKEMYIGRYYFDKKKWIPAINRFRTVIDEYDTTIYVEEALHRLVEVHYIIGLKDEAQKYAQLLGYNYKSSRWYERSYMVFNKIYEKNQLEK
;
A
#
# COMPACT_ATOMS: atom_id res chain seq x y z
N MET A 1 -69.63 56.21 47.03
CA MET A 1 -68.46 56.98 46.52
C MET A 1 -68.24 56.61 45.05
N LYS A 2 -68.63 57.46 44.08
CA LYS A 2 -68.57 57.19 42.67
C LYS A 2 -67.11 57.50 42.18
N ILE A 3 -66.34 56.49 41.88
CA ILE A 3 -65.01 56.67 41.28
C ILE A 3 -65.20 57.20 39.88
N ASN A 4 -64.68 58.38 39.64
CA ASN A 4 -64.87 59.15 38.44
C ASN A 4 -64.31 58.37 37.22
N ASN A 5 -65.09 58.24 36.17
CA ASN A 5 -64.70 57.49 34.92
C ASN A 5 -63.35 57.96 34.34
N PHE A 6 -62.95 59.16 34.65
CA PHE A 6 -61.66 59.72 34.27
C PHE A 6 -60.51 59.03 34.98
N ALA A 7 -60.65 58.62 36.24
CA ALA A 7 -59.60 57.89 36.95
C ALA A 7 -59.41 56.47 36.43
N LYS A 8 -60.48 55.84 35.91
CA LYS A 8 -60.43 54.50 35.29
C LYS A 8 -59.77 54.55 33.96
N ILE A 9 -59.97 55.57 33.16
CA ILE A 9 -59.32 55.76 31.87
C ILE A 9 -57.78 56.07 32.05
N LEU A 10 -57.45 56.85 33.04
CA LEU A 10 -56.09 57.17 33.40
C LEU A 10 -55.31 55.92 33.88
N LEU A 11 -55.98 55.00 34.65
CA LEU A 11 -55.39 53.75 35.11
C LEU A 11 -55.17 52.77 33.95
N LEU A 12 -56.05 52.76 32.94
CA LEU A 12 -55.95 51.92 31.79
C LEU A 12 -54.75 52.35 30.86
N PHE A 13 -54.49 53.71 30.84
CA PHE A 13 -53.39 54.24 30.05
C PHE A 13 -52.01 53.97 30.67
N ILE A 14 -51.93 53.81 32.00
CA ILE A 14 -50.63 53.49 32.63
C ILE A 14 -50.26 52.03 32.43
N PHE A 15 -51.19 51.12 32.20
CA PHE A 15 -50.89 49.72 31.87
C PHE A 15 -50.40 49.48 30.47
N CYS A 16 -50.58 50.42 29.52
CA CYS A 16 -50.11 50.28 28.14
C CYS A 16 -48.64 50.76 27.90
N ILE A 17 -48.00 51.34 28.91
CA ILE A 17 -46.61 51.88 28.74
C ILE A 17 -45.55 50.89 29.26
N SER A 18 -45.95 49.72 29.82
CA SER A 18 -45.01 48.69 30.26
C SER A 18 -44.65 47.71 29.14
N CYS A 19 -44.44 48.20 27.91
CA CYS A 19 -43.72 47.44 26.92
C CYS A 19 -42.23 47.77 27.13
N SER A 20 -41.62 47.02 28.02
CA SER A 20 -40.18 46.94 28.15
C SER A 20 -39.63 46.50 26.78
N LYS A 21 -38.95 47.42 26.09
CA LYS A 21 -38.07 47.04 24.99
C LYS A 21 -36.94 46.24 25.61
N GLU A 22 -37.15 44.91 25.72
CA GLU A 22 -36.00 44.02 25.77
C GLU A 22 -35.16 44.36 24.53
N LYS A 23 -34.02 44.97 24.75
CA LYS A 23 -32.95 45.00 23.76
C LYS A 23 -32.58 43.54 23.57
N LEU A 24 -33.16 42.90 22.53
CA LEU A 24 -32.60 41.71 21.96
C LEU A 24 -31.16 42.08 21.61
N VAL A 25 -30.23 41.74 22.47
CA VAL A 25 -28.81 41.71 22.10
C VAL A 25 -28.78 40.62 21.03
N LYS A 26 -28.89 41.04 19.76
CA LYS A 26 -28.46 40.24 18.65
C LYS A 26 -26.96 40.02 18.88
N ASN A 27 -26.66 38.97 19.63
CA ASN A 27 -25.36 38.34 19.45
C ASN A 27 -25.34 37.91 17.96
N GLU A 28 -24.82 38.76 17.11
CA GLU A 28 -24.40 38.36 15.78
C GLU A 28 -23.45 37.21 16.03
N ILE A 29 -23.93 35.99 15.83
CA ILE A 29 -23.07 34.82 15.69
C ILE A 29 -22.26 35.15 14.44
N LYS A 30 -21.09 35.76 14.64
CA LYS A 30 -20.11 35.88 13.55
C LYS A 30 -19.70 34.46 13.23
N GLU A 31 -20.35 33.89 12.22
CA GLU A 31 -19.88 32.63 11.62
C GLU A 31 -18.42 32.86 11.26
N LYS A 32 -17.55 31.98 11.80
CA LYS A 32 -16.15 31.98 11.36
C LYS A 32 -16.14 31.78 9.84
N SER A 33 -15.24 32.47 9.15
CA SER A 33 -15.09 32.24 7.72
C SER A 33 -14.88 30.74 7.45
N LEU A 34 -15.34 30.22 6.32
CA LEU A 34 -15.19 28.80 5.97
C LEU A 34 -13.73 28.36 6.08
N ASP A 35 -12.77 29.19 5.66
CA ASP A 35 -11.34 28.88 5.79
C ASP A 35 -10.90 28.65 7.24
N LEU A 36 -11.43 29.46 8.19
CA LEU A 36 -11.13 29.29 9.61
C LEU A 36 -11.79 28.02 10.20
N GLN A 37 -12.94 27.60 9.66
CA GLN A 37 -13.60 26.38 10.09
C GLN A 37 -12.85 25.16 9.60
N VAL A 38 -12.42 25.15 8.32
CA VAL A 38 -11.59 24.09 7.72
C VAL A 38 -10.27 23.96 8.46
N TYR A 39 -9.59 25.09 8.70
CA TYR A 39 -8.33 25.08 9.45
C TYR A 39 -8.51 24.52 10.87
N ALA A 40 -9.59 24.93 11.56
CA ALA A 40 -9.88 24.44 12.91
C ALA A 40 -10.13 22.92 12.92
N ALA A 41 -10.88 22.40 11.93
CA ALA A 41 -11.11 20.95 11.80
C ALA A 41 -9.79 20.20 11.48
N TYR A 42 -8.95 20.76 10.62
CA TYR A 42 -7.63 20.21 10.31
C TYR A 42 -6.71 20.15 11.55
N GLU A 43 -6.63 21.24 12.32
CA GLU A 43 -5.86 21.32 13.56
C GLU A 43 -6.38 20.34 14.64
N GLU A 44 -7.70 20.19 14.74
CA GLU A 44 -8.30 19.19 15.63
C GLU A 44 -7.94 17.77 15.21
N GLY A 45 -7.90 17.51 13.89
CA GLY A 45 -7.41 16.24 13.34
C GLY A 45 -5.95 15.97 13.71
N LEU A 46 -5.05 16.96 13.54
CA LEU A 46 -3.65 16.82 13.93
C LEU A 46 -3.48 16.53 15.41
N LYS A 47 -4.19 17.27 16.26
CA LYS A 47 -4.15 17.07 17.71
C LYS A 47 -4.62 15.66 18.08
N SER A 48 -5.71 15.19 17.48
CA SER A 48 -6.23 13.84 17.74
C SER A 48 -5.23 12.76 17.29
N LEU A 49 -4.53 13.01 16.20
CA LEU A 49 -3.47 12.10 15.72
C LEU A 49 -2.30 12.02 16.71
N GLU A 50 -1.87 13.17 17.28
CA GLU A 50 -0.84 13.23 18.32
C GLU A 50 -1.28 12.55 19.62
N GLU A 51 -2.56 12.63 19.95
CA GLU A 51 -3.15 11.97 21.13
C GLU A 51 -3.40 10.46 20.92
N GLY A 52 -3.20 9.95 19.68
CA GLY A 52 -3.40 8.55 19.33
C GLY A 52 -4.87 8.18 19.03
N ASP A 53 -5.78 9.15 18.94
CA ASP A 53 -7.15 8.90 18.49
C ASP A 53 -7.27 9.03 16.98
N VAL A 54 -6.73 8.03 16.29
CA VAL A 54 -6.49 8.04 14.85
C VAL A 54 -7.78 8.03 14.04
N LEU A 55 -8.80 7.30 14.50
CA LEU A 55 -10.11 7.27 13.82
C LEU A 55 -10.85 8.61 13.93
N PHE A 56 -10.74 9.26 15.10
CA PHE A 56 -11.29 10.59 15.25
C PHE A 56 -10.51 11.62 14.43
N ALA A 57 -9.19 11.49 14.36
CA ALA A 57 -8.34 12.29 13.46
C ALA A 57 -8.78 12.17 12.00
N ALA A 58 -8.95 10.94 11.48
CA ALA A 58 -9.44 10.69 10.13
C ALA A 58 -10.80 11.34 9.88
N LYS A 59 -11.72 11.23 10.85
CA LYS A 59 -13.03 11.90 10.79
C LYS A 59 -12.91 13.43 10.68
N LYS A 60 -12.00 14.04 11.47
CA LYS A 60 -11.79 15.49 11.46
C LYS A 60 -11.14 15.97 10.16
N PHE A 61 -10.21 15.22 9.62
CA PHE A 61 -9.63 15.50 8.31
C PHE A 61 -10.68 15.41 7.20
N ASN A 62 -11.53 14.39 7.20
CA ASN A 62 -12.64 14.28 6.25
C ASN A 62 -13.67 15.41 6.42
N GLU A 63 -13.97 15.85 7.65
CA GLU A 63 -14.80 17.03 7.91
C GLU A 63 -14.19 18.28 7.29
N ALA A 64 -12.88 18.50 7.46
CA ALA A 64 -12.17 19.65 6.89
C ALA A 64 -12.24 19.66 5.35
N GLU A 65 -12.08 18.52 4.69
CA GLU A 65 -12.22 18.43 3.23
C GLU A 65 -13.63 18.77 2.75
N ILE A 66 -14.66 18.24 3.44
CA ILE A 66 -16.08 18.41 3.06
C ILE A 66 -16.54 19.84 3.28
N LEU A 67 -16.07 20.53 4.34
CA LEU A 67 -16.46 21.89 4.68
C LEU A 67 -16.14 22.87 3.55
N PHE A 68 -14.99 22.76 2.91
CA PHE A 68 -14.60 23.61 1.80
C PHE A 68 -13.68 22.89 0.81
N PRO A 69 -14.24 22.10 -0.12
CA PRO A 69 -13.48 21.27 -1.05
C PRO A 69 -12.53 22.02 -1.98
N GLN A 70 -12.75 23.33 -2.15
CA GLN A 70 -11.91 24.20 -2.99
C GLN A 70 -10.78 24.89 -2.22
N SER A 71 -10.69 24.68 -0.90
CA SER A 71 -9.62 25.24 -0.09
C SER A 71 -8.28 24.53 -0.35
N ILE A 72 -7.19 25.24 -0.04
CA ILE A 72 -5.84 24.64 -0.08
C ILE A 72 -5.68 23.53 0.97
N TRP A 73 -6.55 23.47 1.98
CA TRP A 73 -6.55 22.49 3.04
C TRP A 73 -7.25 21.18 2.65
N ALA A 74 -8.20 21.22 1.70
CA ALA A 74 -8.98 20.06 1.32
C ALA A 74 -8.10 18.87 0.85
N PRO A 75 -7.17 19.04 -0.11
CA PRO A 75 -6.29 17.93 -0.50
C PRO A 75 -5.35 17.50 0.62
N LYS A 76 -4.87 18.42 1.45
CA LYS A 76 -4.04 18.07 2.61
C LYS A 76 -4.81 17.22 3.61
N SER A 77 -6.05 17.60 3.89
CA SER A 77 -6.94 16.87 4.78
C SER A 77 -7.28 15.49 4.26
N ALA A 78 -7.62 15.36 2.98
CA ALA A 78 -7.89 14.05 2.36
C ALA A 78 -6.68 13.10 2.47
N LEU A 79 -5.47 13.61 2.24
CA LEU A 79 -4.25 12.82 2.37
C LEU A 79 -3.96 12.44 3.83
N MET A 80 -4.20 13.34 4.78
CA MET A 80 -4.04 13.08 6.21
C MET A 80 -5.09 12.08 6.73
N ALA A 81 -6.32 12.10 6.22
CA ALA A 81 -7.33 11.09 6.54
C ALA A 81 -6.86 9.69 6.10
N ALA A 82 -6.38 9.56 4.87
CA ALA A 82 -5.81 8.31 4.35
C ALA A 82 -4.62 7.83 5.19
N TYR A 83 -3.72 8.74 5.56
CA TYR A 83 -2.58 8.43 6.42
C TYR A 83 -3.02 7.96 7.80
N SER A 84 -4.05 8.59 8.38
CA SER A 84 -4.60 8.19 9.67
C SER A 84 -5.13 6.76 9.65
N TYR A 85 -5.86 6.38 8.61
CA TYR A 85 -6.28 4.98 8.43
C TYR A 85 -5.10 4.02 8.28
N TYR A 86 -4.05 4.42 7.54
CA TYR A 86 -2.87 3.59 7.33
C TYR A 86 -2.15 3.24 8.64
N ILE A 87 -1.95 4.20 9.55
CA ILE A 87 -1.21 3.95 10.80
C ILE A 87 -1.95 3.09 11.83
N GLU A 88 -3.25 2.89 11.66
CA GLU A 88 -4.07 1.96 12.45
C GLU A 88 -4.37 0.65 11.71
N ASP A 89 -3.62 0.35 10.66
CA ASP A 89 -3.76 -0.87 9.86
C ASP A 89 -5.13 -1.02 9.15
N TYR A 90 -5.92 0.07 9.08
CA TYR A 90 -7.16 0.12 8.29
C TYR A 90 -6.84 0.32 6.80
N TYR A 91 -6.09 -0.63 6.22
CA TYR A 91 -5.58 -0.51 4.86
C TYR A 91 -6.66 -0.40 3.79
N ASP A 92 -7.83 -1.03 3.97
CA ASP A 92 -8.93 -0.93 3.01
C ASP A 92 -9.51 0.48 2.95
N ASP A 93 -9.69 1.12 4.11
CA ASP A 93 -10.17 2.49 4.18
C ASP A 93 -9.13 3.47 3.64
N SER A 94 -7.85 3.27 4.00
CA SER A 94 -6.75 4.06 3.45
C SER A 94 -6.65 3.94 1.92
N ILE A 95 -6.77 2.73 1.36
CA ILE A 95 -6.78 2.50 -0.09
C ILE A 95 -7.94 3.26 -0.75
N ALA A 96 -9.15 3.18 -0.18
CA ALA A 96 -10.31 3.86 -0.74
C ALA A 96 -10.12 5.39 -0.78
N GLU A 97 -9.59 5.97 0.29
CA GLU A 97 -9.29 7.41 0.36
C GLU A 97 -8.16 7.81 -0.60
N LEU A 98 -7.10 7.00 -0.71
CA LEU A 98 -5.99 7.27 -1.62
C LEU A 98 -6.39 7.15 -3.10
N GLU A 99 -7.19 6.13 -3.46
CA GLU A 99 -7.72 6.01 -4.82
C GLU A 99 -8.62 7.20 -5.18
N ARG A 100 -9.42 7.68 -4.22
CA ARG A 100 -10.23 8.89 -4.36
C ARG A 100 -9.34 10.12 -4.51
N PHE A 101 -8.32 10.26 -3.65
CA PHE A 101 -7.37 11.37 -3.67
C PHE A 101 -6.67 11.52 -5.03
N VAL A 102 -6.06 10.46 -5.53
CA VAL A 102 -5.32 10.51 -6.80
C VAL A 102 -6.20 10.82 -8.00
N LYS A 103 -7.49 10.50 -7.91
CA LYS A 103 -8.50 10.80 -8.92
C LYS A 103 -8.95 12.27 -8.88
N ILE A 104 -9.26 12.79 -7.69
CA ILE A 104 -9.79 14.14 -7.49
C ILE A 104 -8.67 15.18 -7.58
N TYR A 105 -7.56 14.94 -6.90
CA TYR A 105 -6.45 15.88 -6.76
C TYR A 105 -5.27 15.51 -7.69
N SER A 106 -5.57 15.15 -8.93
CA SER A 106 -4.61 14.59 -9.91
C SER A 106 -3.43 15.51 -10.30
N LYS A 107 -3.39 16.75 -9.80
CA LYS A 107 -2.31 17.73 -10.01
C LYS A 107 -1.67 18.20 -8.69
N HIS A 108 -2.00 17.55 -7.56
CA HIS A 108 -1.45 17.95 -6.28
C HIS A 108 0.05 17.62 -6.19
N GLU A 109 0.80 18.45 -5.46
CA GLU A 109 2.26 18.29 -5.30
C GLU A 109 2.67 16.97 -4.65
N ASN A 110 1.87 16.41 -3.73
CA ASN A 110 2.16 15.19 -2.98
C ASN A 110 1.53 13.93 -3.62
N LEU A 111 1.35 13.93 -4.94
CA LEU A 111 0.84 12.72 -5.63
C LEU A 111 1.81 11.55 -5.58
N ASP A 112 3.09 11.81 -5.59
CA ASP A 112 4.13 10.81 -5.43
C ASP A 112 4.01 10.09 -4.08
N TYR A 113 3.86 10.85 -2.99
CA TYR A 113 3.59 10.28 -1.67
C TYR A 113 2.26 9.50 -1.62
N ALA A 114 1.19 10.03 -2.23
CA ALA A 114 -0.10 9.35 -2.26
C ALA A 114 -0.03 7.99 -2.98
N TYR A 115 0.66 7.92 -4.13
CA TYR A 115 0.88 6.67 -4.84
C TYR A 115 1.80 5.71 -4.06
N TYR A 116 2.81 6.23 -3.38
CA TYR A 116 3.66 5.44 -2.52
C TYR A 116 2.88 4.83 -1.35
N LEU A 117 2.09 5.62 -0.65
CA LEU A 117 1.27 5.14 0.47
C LEU A 117 0.22 4.12 0.01
N LEU A 118 -0.39 4.33 -1.17
CA LEU A 118 -1.31 3.38 -1.78
C LEU A 118 -0.63 2.02 -2.08
N ALA A 119 0.56 2.06 -2.66
CA ALA A 119 1.34 0.85 -2.92
C ALA A 119 1.74 0.14 -1.63
N THR A 120 2.11 0.91 -0.60
CA THR A 120 2.45 0.40 0.73
C THR A 120 1.24 -0.25 1.41
N CYS A 121 0.04 0.34 1.32
CA CYS A 121 -1.18 -0.30 1.84
C CYS A 121 -1.44 -1.66 1.18
N TYR A 122 -1.26 -1.79 -0.14
CA TYR A 122 -1.37 -3.10 -0.80
C TYR A 122 -0.29 -4.08 -0.35
N TYR A 123 0.92 -3.60 -0.06
CA TYR A 123 2.02 -4.42 0.42
C TYR A 123 1.77 -4.93 1.84
N GLU A 124 1.35 -4.07 2.76
CA GLU A 124 1.06 -4.44 4.16
C GLU A 124 -0.16 -5.40 4.27
N LYS A 125 -1.05 -5.39 3.29
CA LYS A 125 -2.15 -6.38 3.20
C LYS A 125 -1.71 -7.80 2.85
N ILE A 126 -0.44 -8.04 2.58
CA ILE A 126 0.06 -9.39 2.28
C ILE A 126 0.17 -10.18 3.58
N VAL A 127 -0.89 -10.90 3.95
CA VAL A 127 -0.96 -11.69 5.18
C VAL A 127 -0.33 -13.08 5.00
N ASP A 128 -0.57 -13.74 3.86
CA ASP A 128 -0.03 -15.07 3.54
C ASP A 128 0.51 -15.07 2.10
N GLU A 129 1.81 -15.01 1.99
CA GLU A 129 2.55 -14.99 0.72
C GLU A 129 2.22 -16.17 -0.22
N LYS A 130 1.76 -17.29 0.35
CA LYS A 130 1.39 -18.48 -0.44
C LYS A 130 -0.02 -18.40 -1.01
N LYS A 131 -0.89 -17.62 -0.39
CA LYS A 131 -2.32 -17.56 -0.75
C LYS A 131 -2.73 -16.25 -1.39
N ASP A 132 -2.13 -15.12 -0.98
CA ASP A 132 -2.58 -13.79 -1.37
C ASP A 132 -1.83 -13.23 -2.59
N LEU A 133 -1.93 -13.93 -3.72
CA LEU A 133 -1.29 -13.49 -4.96
C LEU A 133 -1.84 -12.15 -5.47
N GLN A 134 -3.10 -11.84 -5.19
CA GLN A 134 -3.74 -10.61 -5.68
C GLN A 134 -3.14 -9.35 -5.03
N SER A 135 -2.96 -9.36 -3.71
CA SER A 135 -2.34 -8.24 -3.00
C SER A 135 -0.88 -8.05 -3.42
N ILE A 136 -0.13 -9.16 -3.58
CA ILE A 136 1.25 -9.12 -4.06
C ILE A 136 1.35 -8.47 -5.44
N ILE A 137 0.50 -8.88 -6.40
CA ILE A 137 0.49 -8.31 -7.76
C ILE A 137 0.09 -6.83 -7.74
N LYS A 138 -0.93 -6.46 -6.95
CA LYS A 138 -1.35 -5.06 -6.81
C LYS A 138 -0.24 -4.19 -6.24
N ALA A 139 0.43 -4.65 -5.18
CA ALA A 139 1.56 -3.94 -4.58
C ALA A 139 2.68 -3.72 -5.62
N LYS A 140 3.10 -4.79 -6.31
CA LYS A 140 4.15 -4.73 -7.35
C LYS A 140 3.79 -3.71 -8.43
N ASN A 141 2.60 -3.84 -9.03
CA ASN A 141 2.16 -2.94 -10.10
C ASN A 141 2.09 -1.47 -9.65
N SER A 142 1.68 -1.23 -8.40
CA SER A 142 1.58 0.11 -7.83
C SER A 142 2.95 0.74 -7.59
N PHE A 143 3.93 -0.04 -7.10
CA PHE A 143 5.31 0.43 -6.95
C PHE A 143 5.99 0.65 -8.31
N GLU A 144 5.81 -0.25 -9.29
CA GLU A 144 6.31 -0.08 -10.66
C GLU A 144 5.74 1.19 -11.32
N PHE A 145 4.44 1.45 -11.11
CA PHE A 145 3.81 2.67 -11.59
C PHE A 145 4.43 3.92 -10.95
N LEU A 146 4.65 3.89 -9.63
CA LEU A 146 5.29 4.99 -8.90
C LEU A 146 6.68 5.30 -9.44
N ILE A 147 7.55 4.30 -9.57
CA ILE A 147 8.91 4.45 -10.09
C ILE A 147 8.89 5.02 -11.50
N LYS A 148 8.00 4.53 -12.37
CA LYS A 148 7.88 5.00 -13.74
C LYS A 148 7.43 6.46 -13.83
N LYS A 149 6.52 6.87 -12.94
CA LYS A 149 5.90 8.21 -12.98
C LYS A 149 6.72 9.26 -12.23
N TYR A 150 7.39 8.86 -11.14
CA TYR A 150 8.12 9.74 -10.24
C TYR A 150 9.54 9.22 -9.91
N PRO A 151 10.41 8.99 -10.92
CA PRO A 151 11.67 8.23 -10.75
C PRO A 151 12.71 8.93 -9.87
N ASN A 152 12.58 10.25 -9.65
CA ASN A 152 13.57 11.04 -8.92
C ASN A 152 13.16 11.36 -7.48
N THR A 153 12.20 10.61 -6.91
CA THR A 153 11.74 10.80 -5.54
C THR A 153 12.37 9.79 -4.60
N GLU A 154 12.46 10.12 -3.31
CA GLU A 154 12.88 9.18 -2.27
C GLU A 154 11.93 7.96 -2.20
N TYR A 155 10.66 8.17 -2.51
CA TYR A 155 9.64 7.12 -2.57
C TYR A 155 9.93 6.09 -3.69
N ALA A 156 10.50 6.52 -4.81
CA ALA A 156 10.90 5.61 -5.88
C ALA A 156 12.04 4.70 -5.44
N VAL A 157 13.02 5.22 -4.70
CA VAL A 157 14.14 4.43 -4.17
C VAL A 157 13.65 3.34 -3.20
N ASP A 158 12.73 3.70 -2.26
CA ASP A 158 12.16 2.71 -1.36
C ASP A 158 11.28 1.69 -2.11
N ALA A 159 10.53 2.15 -3.12
CA ALA A 159 9.70 1.29 -3.97
C ALA A 159 10.54 0.24 -4.72
N GLU A 160 11.73 0.59 -5.22
CA GLU A 160 12.66 -0.38 -5.83
C GLU A 160 13.07 -1.47 -4.83
N PHE A 161 13.39 -1.08 -3.60
CA PHE A 161 13.69 -2.03 -2.55
C PHE A 161 12.51 -2.96 -2.25
N LYS A 162 11.31 -2.42 -2.12
CA LYS A 162 10.09 -3.21 -1.89
C LYS A 162 9.76 -4.15 -3.06
N ILE A 163 9.99 -3.72 -4.30
CA ILE A 163 9.85 -4.60 -5.48
C ILE A 163 10.81 -5.79 -5.41
N ASN A 164 12.05 -5.58 -4.97
CA ASN A 164 12.99 -6.69 -4.81
C ASN A 164 12.50 -7.69 -3.76
N LEU A 165 11.96 -7.24 -2.63
CA LEU A 165 11.35 -8.12 -1.62
C LEU A 165 10.14 -8.88 -2.18
N ILE A 166 9.29 -8.21 -2.97
CA ILE A 166 8.15 -8.84 -3.64
C ILE A 166 8.63 -9.89 -4.66
N ASN A 167 9.68 -9.61 -5.42
CA ASN A 167 10.25 -10.56 -6.37
C ASN A 167 10.82 -11.79 -5.66
N ASP A 168 11.52 -11.63 -4.53
CA ASP A 168 11.97 -12.75 -3.70
C ASP A 168 10.80 -13.61 -3.22
N LEU A 169 9.70 -12.98 -2.83
CA LEU A 169 8.49 -13.64 -2.38
C LEU A 169 7.86 -14.48 -3.51
N LEU A 170 7.73 -13.89 -4.71
CA LEU A 170 7.19 -14.56 -5.89
C LEU A 170 8.09 -15.70 -6.35
N ALA A 171 9.42 -15.48 -6.39
CA ALA A 171 10.41 -16.52 -6.69
C ALA A 171 10.34 -17.68 -5.70
N SER A 172 10.24 -17.39 -4.40
CA SER A 172 10.07 -18.39 -3.34
C SER A 172 8.86 -19.28 -3.60
N LYS A 173 7.73 -18.69 -3.97
CA LYS A 173 6.49 -19.41 -4.31
C LYS A 173 6.68 -20.31 -5.52
N GLU A 174 7.28 -19.82 -6.60
CA GLU A 174 7.57 -20.62 -7.79
C GLU A 174 8.52 -21.78 -7.45
N MET A 175 9.55 -21.54 -6.64
CA MET A 175 10.46 -22.58 -6.16
C MET A 175 9.75 -23.62 -5.30
N TYR A 176 8.84 -23.22 -4.41
CA TYR A 176 8.06 -24.14 -3.61
C TYR A 176 7.21 -25.08 -4.48
N ILE A 177 6.50 -24.53 -5.46
CA ILE A 177 5.67 -25.29 -6.40
C ILE A 177 6.55 -26.19 -7.28
N GLY A 178 7.68 -25.66 -7.76
CA GLY A 178 8.66 -26.39 -8.58
C GLY A 178 9.20 -27.62 -7.85
N ARG A 179 9.64 -27.46 -6.60
CA ARG A 179 10.10 -28.57 -5.73
C ARG A 179 9.01 -29.60 -5.51
N TYR A 180 7.78 -29.18 -5.25
CA TYR A 180 6.64 -30.10 -5.10
C TYR A 180 6.45 -30.96 -6.36
N TYR A 181 6.46 -30.37 -7.56
CA TYR A 181 6.34 -31.13 -8.81
C TYR A 181 7.54 -32.03 -9.05
N PHE A 182 8.74 -31.58 -8.72
CA PHE A 182 9.97 -32.37 -8.80
C PHE A 182 9.88 -33.64 -7.94
N ASP A 183 9.47 -33.51 -6.67
CA ASP A 183 9.30 -34.63 -5.74
C ASP A 183 8.22 -35.63 -6.21
N LYS A 184 7.20 -35.12 -6.90
CA LYS A 184 6.16 -35.95 -7.52
C LYS A 184 6.57 -36.51 -8.89
N LYS A 185 7.81 -36.33 -9.33
CA LYS A 185 8.36 -36.76 -10.63
C LYS A 185 7.56 -36.19 -11.82
N LYS A 186 6.91 -35.05 -11.65
CA LYS A 186 6.21 -34.30 -12.69
C LYS A 186 7.17 -33.30 -13.31
N TRP A 187 8.02 -33.78 -14.24
CA TRP A 187 9.18 -33.05 -14.73
C TRP A 187 8.83 -31.76 -15.47
N ILE A 188 7.87 -31.82 -16.41
CA ILE A 188 7.53 -30.64 -17.22
C ILE A 188 6.96 -29.47 -16.37
N PRO A 189 5.98 -29.68 -15.48
CA PRO A 189 5.56 -28.63 -14.57
C PRO A 189 6.68 -28.11 -13.68
N ALA A 190 7.60 -28.97 -13.20
CA ALA A 190 8.74 -28.54 -12.40
C ALA A 190 9.69 -27.62 -13.19
N ILE A 191 10.04 -28.02 -14.43
CA ILE A 191 10.87 -27.22 -15.35
C ILE A 191 10.26 -25.82 -15.55
N ASN A 192 8.95 -25.76 -15.84
CA ASN A 192 8.28 -24.49 -16.08
C ASN A 192 8.40 -23.55 -14.86
N ARG A 193 8.19 -24.07 -13.63
CA ARG A 193 8.31 -23.27 -12.42
C ARG A 193 9.73 -22.76 -12.17
N PHE A 194 10.72 -23.63 -12.31
CA PHE A 194 12.13 -23.20 -12.16
C PHE A 194 12.55 -22.23 -13.26
N ARG A 195 12.06 -22.39 -14.50
CA ARG A 195 12.29 -21.42 -15.57
C ARG A 195 11.69 -20.06 -15.27
N THR A 196 10.46 -19.99 -14.76
CA THR A 196 9.86 -18.72 -14.33
C THR A 196 10.77 -17.96 -13.36
N VAL A 197 11.48 -18.68 -12.45
CA VAL A 197 12.40 -18.02 -11.51
C VAL A 197 13.58 -17.37 -12.23
N ILE A 198 14.19 -18.06 -13.19
CA ILE A 198 15.37 -17.53 -13.90
C ILE A 198 15.01 -16.51 -15.00
N ASP A 199 13.77 -16.55 -15.52
CA ASP A 199 13.32 -15.69 -16.61
C ASP A 199 12.65 -14.40 -16.08
N GLU A 200 11.93 -14.44 -14.94
CA GLU A 200 11.14 -13.35 -14.41
C GLU A 200 11.66 -12.77 -13.08
N TYR A 201 12.49 -13.52 -12.35
CA TYR A 201 13.01 -13.16 -11.02
C TYR A 201 14.53 -13.36 -10.94
N ASP A 202 15.23 -12.95 -11.98
CA ASP A 202 16.68 -13.20 -12.21
C ASP A 202 17.62 -12.50 -11.21
N THR A 203 17.11 -11.53 -10.44
CA THR A 203 17.84 -10.83 -9.39
C THR A 203 17.70 -11.44 -7.99
N THR A 204 16.87 -12.48 -7.85
CA THR A 204 16.56 -13.07 -6.54
C THR A 204 17.59 -14.11 -6.10
N ILE A 205 17.63 -14.35 -4.78
CA ILE A 205 18.50 -15.37 -4.18
C ILE A 205 18.15 -16.81 -4.62
N TYR A 206 17.02 -17.00 -5.28
CA TYR A 206 16.52 -18.31 -5.71
C TYR A 206 17.04 -18.76 -7.07
N VAL A 207 17.67 -17.88 -7.84
CA VAL A 207 18.16 -18.17 -9.19
C VAL A 207 19.17 -19.31 -9.21
N GLU A 208 20.10 -19.32 -8.27
CA GLU A 208 21.12 -20.36 -8.18
C GLU A 208 20.51 -21.75 -7.95
N GLU A 209 19.55 -21.86 -7.03
CA GLU A 209 18.84 -23.13 -6.81
C GLU A 209 18.00 -23.51 -8.03
N ALA A 210 17.32 -22.56 -8.66
CA ALA A 210 16.49 -22.83 -9.83
C ALA A 210 17.33 -23.40 -11.00
N LEU A 211 18.48 -22.80 -11.25
CA LEU A 211 19.45 -23.31 -12.26
C LEU A 211 19.89 -24.74 -11.92
N HIS A 212 20.26 -25.00 -10.66
CA HIS A 212 20.63 -26.35 -10.23
C HIS A 212 19.48 -27.36 -10.43
N ARG A 213 18.26 -27.00 -10.06
CA ARG A 213 17.09 -27.86 -10.25
C ARG A 213 16.79 -28.14 -11.72
N LEU A 214 17.06 -27.17 -12.60
CA LEU A 214 16.99 -27.39 -14.05
C LEU A 214 18.08 -28.33 -14.54
N VAL A 215 19.29 -28.27 -13.99
CA VAL A 215 20.34 -29.28 -14.27
C VAL A 215 19.86 -30.70 -13.90
N GLU A 216 19.38 -30.87 -12.64
CA GLU A 216 18.92 -32.17 -12.16
C GLU A 216 17.79 -32.74 -13.04
N VAL A 217 16.76 -31.94 -13.29
CA VAL A 217 15.56 -32.41 -13.99
C VAL A 217 15.88 -32.78 -15.46
N HIS A 218 16.64 -31.94 -16.19
CA HIS A 218 17.00 -32.22 -17.57
C HIS A 218 17.91 -33.44 -17.66
N TYR A 219 18.81 -33.60 -16.70
CA TYR A 219 19.66 -34.78 -16.61
C TYR A 219 18.83 -36.07 -16.40
N ILE A 220 17.87 -36.07 -15.46
CA ILE A 220 17.00 -37.22 -15.14
C ILE A 220 16.16 -37.65 -16.36
N ILE A 221 15.65 -36.71 -17.15
CA ILE A 221 14.85 -37.00 -18.34
C ILE A 221 15.70 -37.31 -19.60
N GLY A 222 17.04 -37.32 -19.48
CA GLY A 222 17.93 -37.66 -20.53
C GLY A 222 18.38 -36.53 -21.47
N LEU A 223 17.94 -35.29 -21.22
CA LEU A 223 18.32 -34.09 -21.97
C LEU A 223 19.66 -33.55 -21.45
N LYS A 224 20.73 -34.30 -21.65
CA LYS A 224 22.05 -33.99 -21.07
C LYS A 224 22.65 -32.67 -21.58
N ASP A 225 22.43 -32.33 -22.84
CA ASP A 225 22.94 -31.11 -23.44
C ASP A 225 22.28 -29.88 -22.81
N GLU A 226 20.96 -29.93 -22.54
CA GLU A 226 20.28 -28.86 -21.86
C GLU A 226 20.70 -28.76 -20.39
N ALA A 227 20.88 -29.90 -19.70
CA ALA A 227 21.43 -29.92 -18.36
C ALA A 227 22.80 -29.26 -18.30
N GLN A 228 23.68 -29.54 -19.29
CA GLN A 228 25.00 -28.93 -19.37
C GLN A 228 24.96 -27.41 -19.60
N LYS A 229 24.03 -26.91 -20.42
CA LYS A 229 23.84 -25.45 -20.60
C LYS A 229 23.50 -24.74 -19.29
N TYR A 230 22.56 -25.27 -18.50
CA TYR A 230 22.23 -24.68 -17.19
C TYR A 230 23.39 -24.78 -16.20
N ALA A 231 24.14 -25.88 -16.19
CA ALA A 231 25.35 -26.03 -15.38
C ALA A 231 26.45 -25.02 -15.77
N GLN A 232 26.65 -24.78 -17.06
CA GLN A 232 27.57 -23.76 -17.55
C GLN A 232 27.14 -22.35 -17.15
N LEU A 233 25.83 -22.02 -17.27
CA LEU A 233 25.29 -20.75 -16.85
C LEU A 233 25.50 -20.52 -15.36
N LEU A 234 25.25 -21.54 -14.53
CA LEU A 234 25.48 -21.50 -13.09
C LEU A 234 26.97 -21.33 -12.77
N GLY A 235 27.87 -22.05 -13.48
CA GLY A 235 29.30 -21.92 -13.28
C GLY A 235 29.88 -20.60 -13.76
N TYR A 236 29.31 -19.99 -14.79
CA TYR A 236 29.74 -18.69 -15.29
C TYR A 236 29.38 -17.55 -14.31
N ASN A 237 28.11 -17.53 -13.81
CA ASN A 237 27.64 -16.45 -13.00
C ASN A 237 27.85 -16.66 -11.47
N TYR A 238 27.87 -17.91 -10.98
CA TYR A 238 27.84 -18.27 -9.57
C TYR A 238 28.84 -19.34 -9.18
N LYS A 239 30.11 -19.20 -9.64
CA LYS A 239 31.18 -20.21 -9.50
C LYS A 239 31.47 -20.63 -8.06
N SER A 240 31.26 -19.74 -7.06
CA SER A 240 31.48 -20.02 -5.65
C SER A 240 30.24 -20.55 -4.94
N SER A 241 29.16 -20.78 -5.66
CA SER A 241 27.89 -21.24 -5.11
C SER A 241 27.91 -22.73 -4.75
N ARG A 242 27.32 -23.08 -3.61
CA ARG A 242 27.03 -24.48 -3.25
C ARG A 242 26.18 -25.22 -4.31
N TRP A 243 25.38 -24.47 -5.08
CA TRP A 243 24.53 -25.05 -6.12
C TRP A 243 25.35 -25.41 -7.37
N TYR A 244 26.41 -24.65 -7.64
CA TYR A 244 27.37 -25.00 -8.68
C TYR A 244 28.10 -26.32 -8.34
N GLU A 245 28.60 -26.44 -7.13
CA GLU A 245 29.25 -27.67 -6.66
C GLU A 245 28.32 -28.90 -6.79
N ARG A 246 27.04 -28.74 -6.37
CA ARG A 246 26.03 -29.80 -6.51
C ARG A 246 25.76 -30.16 -7.97
N SER A 247 25.66 -29.17 -8.84
CA SER A 247 25.47 -29.41 -10.28
C SER A 247 26.62 -30.14 -10.88
N TYR A 248 27.84 -29.79 -10.48
CA TYR A 248 29.08 -30.52 -10.91
C TYR A 248 29.01 -31.99 -10.48
N MET A 249 28.56 -32.28 -9.27
CA MET A 249 28.42 -33.68 -8.81
C MET A 249 27.36 -34.48 -9.58
N VAL A 250 26.32 -33.86 -10.14
CA VAL A 250 25.32 -34.55 -10.98
C VAL A 250 25.99 -35.22 -12.16
N PHE A 251 26.95 -34.56 -12.82
CA PHE A 251 27.68 -35.11 -13.94
C PHE A 251 28.76 -36.10 -13.51
N ASN A 252 29.47 -35.85 -12.43
CA ASN A 252 30.59 -36.66 -11.96
C ASN A 252 30.20 -37.99 -11.32
N LYS A 253 29.12 -38.03 -10.53
CA LYS A 253 28.66 -39.32 -9.96
C LYS A 253 28.35 -40.37 -10.99
N ILE A 254 28.00 -39.95 -12.20
CA ILE A 254 27.76 -40.88 -13.31
C ILE A 254 29.00 -41.16 -14.08
N TYR A 255 29.93 -40.23 -14.19
CA TYR A 255 31.24 -40.51 -14.74
C TYR A 255 31.97 -41.58 -13.94
N GLU A 256 31.95 -41.51 -12.60
CA GLU A 256 32.52 -42.52 -11.72
C GLU A 256 31.76 -43.88 -11.83
N LYS A 257 30.43 -43.87 -11.89
CA LYS A 257 29.63 -45.10 -12.06
C LYS A 257 29.91 -45.76 -13.41
N ASN A 258 30.02 -45.01 -14.51
CA ASN A 258 30.33 -45.49 -15.83
C ASN A 258 31.80 -45.97 -15.98
N GLN A 259 32.71 -45.53 -15.09
CA GLN A 259 34.09 -46.03 -15.02
C GLN A 259 34.19 -47.31 -14.21
N LEU A 260 33.28 -47.57 -13.25
CA LEU A 260 33.24 -48.79 -12.46
C LEU A 260 32.48 -49.92 -13.15
N GLU A 261 31.68 -49.64 -14.18
CA GLU A 261 30.93 -50.59 -14.99
C GLU A 261 31.67 -50.98 -16.30
N LYS A 262 32.87 -50.41 -16.59
CA LYS A 262 33.79 -50.81 -17.65
C LYS A 262 34.93 -51.64 -17.11
#